data_74ddc0351793366161fc19e1157c2dc1
#
_entry.id   74ddc0351793366161fc19e1157c2dc1
#
_cell.length_a   1.000
_cell.length_b   1.000
_cell.length_c   1.000
_cell.angle_alpha   90.00
_cell.angle_beta   90.00
_cell.angle_gamma   90.00
#
_symmetry.space_group_name_H-M   'P 1'
#
loop_
_entity.id
_entity.type
_entity.pdbx_description
1 polymer ?
#
loop_
_entity_poly.entity_id
_entity_poly.type
_entity_poly.pdbx_seq_one_letter_code
_entity_poly.pdbx_strand_id
1 'polypeptide(L)'
;MSKVLGIGIAGLGTVGTGFLKQLKGLKTKSTRSANIKVIKIAVKSLKKKRDLPIKQLPLTSNTLSLAEDDSIDVVVELIGGSKGIAYNLVKRSLKNKKHVITANKALMAMHGNELAKIAEKNNVSLNYEAAIAGGIPIVKAVRENLRFNKIKKIYGILNGTCNYILTKMDRNLGDFKMYLAMHKRKGLLNLILPLILKG
;
A
#
# COMPACT_ATOMS: atom_id res chain seq x y z
N MET A 1 -16.40 -26.62 2.57
CA MET A 1 -16.45 -25.28 3.26
C MET A 1 -15.41 -24.39 2.63
N SER A 2 -15.76 -23.19 2.15
CA SER A 2 -14.78 -22.24 1.63
C SER A 2 -13.89 -21.74 2.76
N LYS A 3 -12.56 -21.84 2.56
CA LYS A 3 -11.57 -21.37 3.55
C LYS A 3 -11.80 -19.86 3.84
N VAL A 4 -11.84 -19.51 5.13
CA VAL A 4 -11.88 -18.10 5.56
C VAL A 4 -10.47 -17.54 5.45
N LEU A 5 -10.29 -16.44 4.69
CA LEU A 5 -9.01 -15.77 4.54
C LEU A 5 -8.85 -14.74 5.67
N GLY A 6 -7.88 -14.96 6.57
CA GLY A 6 -7.54 -14.05 7.66
C GLY A 6 -6.67 -12.89 7.17
N ILE A 7 -7.07 -11.64 7.48
CA ILE A 7 -6.29 -10.46 7.11
C ILE A 7 -5.81 -9.70 8.34
N GLY A 8 -4.50 -9.35 8.35
CA GLY A 8 -3.90 -8.36 9.23
C GLY A 8 -3.68 -7.05 8.50
N ILE A 9 -4.11 -5.93 9.07
CA ILE A 9 -3.95 -4.60 8.45
C ILE A 9 -2.98 -3.76 9.27
N ALA A 10 -1.94 -3.25 8.65
CA ALA A 10 -1.00 -2.32 9.26
C ALA A 10 -1.23 -0.91 8.74
N GLY A 11 -1.73 -0.02 9.59
CA GLY A 11 -2.05 1.36 9.26
C GLY A 11 -3.54 1.61 9.03
N LEU A 12 -4.10 2.56 9.77
CA LEU A 12 -5.48 2.99 9.69
C LEU A 12 -5.54 4.51 9.50
N GLY A 13 -4.80 4.98 8.48
CA GLY A 13 -4.87 6.34 7.94
C GLY A 13 -5.93 6.44 6.85
N THR A 14 -5.81 7.41 5.96
CA THR A 14 -6.75 7.61 4.82
C THR A 14 -6.93 6.34 3.99
N VAL A 15 -5.82 5.72 3.56
CA VAL A 15 -5.86 4.51 2.73
C VAL A 15 -6.45 3.32 3.49
N GLY A 16 -6.00 3.07 4.73
CA GLY A 16 -6.51 1.96 5.55
C GLY A 16 -7.99 2.09 5.89
N THR A 17 -8.46 3.31 6.17
CA THR A 17 -9.88 3.59 6.39
C THR A 17 -10.70 3.33 5.13
N GLY A 18 -10.24 3.81 3.97
CA GLY A 18 -10.87 3.55 2.68
C GLY A 18 -10.94 2.05 2.36
N PHE A 19 -9.84 1.33 2.57
CA PHE A 19 -9.79 -0.12 2.39
C PHE A 19 -10.81 -0.88 3.25
N LEU A 20 -10.93 -0.54 4.55
CA LEU A 20 -11.94 -1.15 5.41
C LEU A 20 -13.39 -0.84 4.99
N LYS A 21 -13.66 0.39 4.55
CA LYS A 21 -14.98 0.77 4.01
C LYS A 21 -15.32 -0.06 2.77
N GLN A 22 -14.37 -0.27 1.86
CA GLN A 22 -14.54 -1.11 0.68
C GLN A 22 -14.78 -2.59 1.04
N LEU A 23 -14.02 -3.15 1.98
CA LEU A 23 -14.21 -4.54 2.42
C LEU A 23 -15.61 -4.78 3.00
N LYS A 24 -16.15 -3.83 3.77
CA LYS A 24 -17.54 -3.89 4.26
C LYS A 24 -18.55 -3.85 3.12
N GLY A 25 -18.32 -3.01 2.12
CA GLY A 25 -19.19 -2.90 0.94
C GLY A 25 -19.21 -4.16 0.07
N LEU A 26 -18.09 -4.88 -0.03
CA LEU A 26 -18.01 -6.14 -0.79
C LEU A 26 -18.86 -7.25 -0.17
N LYS A 27 -18.94 -7.33 1.17
CA LYS A 27 -19.78 -8.33 1.86
C LYS A 27 -21.26 -8.20 1.55
N THR A 28 -21.71 -7.02 1.16
CA THR A 28 -23.14 -6.75 0.86
C THR A 28 -23.51 -6.94 -0.60
N LYS A 29 -22.53 -7.05 -1.51
CA LYS A 29 -22.75 -6.98 -2.97
C LYS A 29 -22.42 -8.27 -3.76
N SER A 30 -21.78 -9.26 -3.17
CA SER A 30 -21.31 -10.42 -3.91
C SER A 30 -21.64 -11.75 -3.22
N THR A 31 -22.36 -12.61 -3.91
CA THR A 31 -22.60 -14.01 -3.53
C THR A 31 -21.34 -14.91 -3.70
N ARG A 32 -20.30 -14.42 -4.36
CA ARG A 32 -19.02 -15.11 -4.61
C ARG A 32 -17.82 -14.49 -3.88
N SER A 33 -18.03 -13.59 -2.92
CA SER A 33 -16.90 -13.03 -2.16
C SER A 33 -16.26 -14.13 -1.32
N ALA A 34 -14.94 -14.28 -1.47
CA ALA A 34 -14.15 -15.08 -0.55
C ALA A 34 -14.49 -14.68 0.89
N ASN A 35 -14.60 -15.63 1.80
CA ASN A 35 -14.88 -15.37 3.20
C ASN A 35 -13.64 -14.67 3.81
N ILE A 36 -13.63 -13.34 3.79
CA ILE A 36 -12.52 -12.52 4.29
C ILE A 36 -12.86 -12.06 5.71
N LYS A 37 -11.95 -12.32 6.65
CA LYS A 37 -12.07 -11.89 8.06
C LYS A 37 -10.89 -10.99 8.42
N VAL A 38 -11.16 -9.77 8.89
CA VAL A 38 -10.13 -8.91 9.49
C VAL A 38 -9.86 -9.43 10.89
N ILE A 39 -8.67 -9.97 11.09
CA ILE A 39 -8.22 -10.58 12.36
C ILE A 39 -7.67 -9.52 13.29
N LYS A 40 -6.79 -8.64 12.78
CA LYS A 40 -6.08 -7.65 13.58
C LYS A 40 -5.72 -6.41 12.77
N ILE A 41 -5.77 -5.25 13.40
CA ILE A 41 -5.42 -3.96 12.78
C ILE A 41 -4.38 -3.26 13.65
N ALA A 42 -3.16 -3.11 13.13
CA ALA A 42 -2.09 -2.42 13.83
C ALA A 42 -2.13 -0.91 13.58
N VAL A 43 -2.08 -0.12 14.65
CA VAL A 43 -2.10 1.34 14.61
C VAL A 43 -1.09 1.93 15.59
N LYS A 44 -0.48 3.07 15.25
CA LYS A 44 0.48 3.76 16.11
C LYS A 44 -0.16 4.27 17.43
N SER A 45 -1.42 4.69 17.39
CA SER A 45 -2.16 5.18 18.57
C SER A 45 -3.56 4.59 18.60
N LEU A 46 -3.87 3.88 19.67
CA LEU A 46 -5.18 3.29 19.91
C LEU A 46 -6.24 4.36 20.22
N LYS A 47 -5.84 5.47 20.86
CA LYS A 47 -6.73 6.55 21.31
C LYS A 47 -7.10 7.55 20.21
N LYS A 48 -6.43 7.53 19.05
CA LYS A 48 -6.71 8.47 17.96
C LYS A 48 -8.14 8.31 17.47
N LYS A 49 -8.93 9.40 17.47
CA LYS A 49 -10.27 9.42 16.85
C LYS A 49 -10.16 9.15 15.35
N ARG A 50 -11.05 8.32 14.82
CA ARG A 50 -11.13 7.93 13.40
C ARG A 50 -12.59 7.93 12.96
N ASP A 51 -12.83 8.18 11.71
CA ASP A 51 -14.17 8.11 11.08
C ASP A 51 -14.58 6.64 10.84
N LEU A 52 -14.58 5.85 11.90
CA LEU A 52 -14.95 4.43 11.92
C LEU A 52 -15.40 4.04 13.34
N PRO A 53 -16.28 3.04 13.51
CA PRO A 53 -16.69 2.53 14.81
C PRO A 53 -15.52 1.74 15.47
N ILE A 54 -14.56 2.46 16.04
CA ILE A 54 -13.29 1.93 16.56
C ILE A 54 -13.49 0.85 17.61
N LYS A 55 -14.53 0.99 18.45
CA LYS A 55 -14.84 0.02 19.55
C LYS A 55 -15.07 -1.41 19.05
N GLN A 56 -15.44 -1.58 17.78
CA GLN A 56 -15.72 -2.88 17.16
C GLN A 56 -14.54 -3.43 16.33
N LEU A 57 -13.41 -2.71 16.28
CA LEU A 57 -12.26 -3.13 15.49
C LEU A 57 -11.21 -3.80 16.38
N PRO A 58 -10.59 -4.91 15.93
CA PRO A 58 -9.54 -5.61 16.64
C PRO A 58 -8.20 -4.84 16.54
N LEU A 59 -8.07 -3.74 17.29
CA LEU A 59 -6.90 -2.86 17.23
C LEU A 59 -5.76 -3.38 18.09
N THR A 60 -4.52 -3.20 17.61
CA THR A 60 -3.28 -3.42 18.35
C THR A 60 -2.27 -2.29 18.10
N SER A 61 -1.40 -2.03 19.06
CA SER A 61 -0.22 -1.18 18.87
C SER A 61 1.03 -1.96 18.45
N ASN A 62 1.01 -3.30 18.61
CA ASN A 62 2.11 -4.16 18.17
C ASN A 62 1.96 -4.54 16.69
N THR A 63 2.64 -3.79 15.83
CA THR A 63 2.59 -4.01 14.38
C THR A 63 3.18 -5.36 13.97
N LEU A 64 4.24 -5.82 14.61
CA LEU A 64 4.91 -7.07 14.23
C LEU A 64 4.08 -8.30 14.58
N SER A 65 3.15 -8.20 15.54
CA SER A 65 2.24 -9.29 15.85
C SER A 65 1.37 -9.74 14.69
N LEU A 66 1.21 -8.91 13.63
CA LEU A 66 0.52 -9.32 12.41
C LEU A 66 1.29 -10.39 11.63
N ALA A 67 2.62 -10.33 11.68
CA ALA A 67 3.46 -11.32 11.01
C ALA A 67 3.56 -12.64 11.79
N GLU A 68 3.23 -12.63 13.07
CA GLU A 68 3.39 -13.77 13.99
C GLU A 68 2.09 -14.54 14.22
N ASP A 69 0.94 -13.93 13.95
CA ASP A 69 -0.38 -14.49 14.20
C ASP A 69 -0.77 -15.52 13.13
N ASP A 70 -0.86 -16.80 13.49
CA ASP A 70 -1.16 -17.89 12.56
C ASP A 70 -2.55 -17.83 11.94
N SER A 71 -3.47 -17.07 12.53
CA SER A 71 -4.81 -16.83 11.95
C SER A 71 -4.81 -15.79 10.82
N ILE A 72 -3.66 -15.14 10.54
CA ILE A 72 -3.48 -14.18 9.46
C ILE A 72 -2.80 -14.86 8.28
N ASP A 73 -3.50 -14.96 7.17
CA ASP A 73 -2.96 -15.45 5.88
C ASP A 73 -2.34 -14.31 5.05
N VAL A 74 -2.89 -13.09 5.14
CA VAL A 74 -2.49 -11.94 4.34
C VAL A 74 -2.24 -10.71 5.22
N VAL A 75 -1.08 -10.10 5.08
CA VAL A 75 -0.76 -8.81 5.71
C VAL A 75 -0.91 -7.69 4.69
N VAL A 76 -1.72 -6.69 5.02
CA VAL A 76 -1.94 -5.47 4.22
C VAL A 76 -1.18 -4.32 4.85
N GLU A 77 -0.06 -3.90 4.26
CA GLU A 77 0.81 -2.83 4.76
C GLU A 77 0.42 -1.49 4.13
N LEU A 78 -0.03 -0.55 4.98
CA LEU A 78 -0.50 0.79 4.61
C LEU A 78 0.11 1.87 5.54
N ILE A 79 1.31 1.61 6.09
CA ILE A 79 1.98 2.51 7.04
C ILE A 79 2.77 3.59 6.30
N GLY A 80 3.50 3.20 5.28
CA GLY A 80 4.45 4.05 4.56
C GLY A 80 5.86 4.07 5.19
N GLY A 81 6.81 4.70 4.46
CA GLY A 81 8.23 4.72 4.81
C GLY A 81 9.00 3.50 4.29
N SER A 82 10.28 3.68 3.94
CA SER A 82 11.11 2.61 3.36
C SER A 82 11.88 1.78 4.38
N LYS A 83 11.93 2.21 5.63
CA LYS A 83 12.72 1.60 6.71
C LYS A 83 11.88 1.36 7.96
N GLY A 84 12.49 0.75 8.98
CA GLY A 84 11.86 0.58 10.28
C GLY A 84 10.71 -0.40 10.26
N ILE A 85 9.58 -0.02 10.87
CA ILE A 85 8.48 -0.94 11.15
C ILE A 85 7.81 -1.51 9.90
N ALA A 86 7.65 -0.71 8.83
CA ALA A 86 7.04 -1.17 7.58
C ALA A 86 7.89 -2.25 6.91
N TYR A 87 9.21 -2.01 6.76
CA TYR A 87 10.13 -2.98 6.19
C TYR A 87 10.19 -4.26 7.03
N ASN A 88 10.33 -4.13 8.36
CA ASN A 88 10.42 -5.28 9.27
C ASN A 88 9.13 -6.13 9.23
N LEU A 89 7.97 -5.49 9.19
CA LEU A 89 6.69 -6.18 9.07
C LEU A 89 6.61 -6.98 7.78
N VAL A 90 6.84 -6.34 6.64
CA VAL A 90 6.73 -7.01 5.34
C VAL A 90 7.73 -8.16 5.22
N LYS A 91 9.00 -7.91 5.57
CA LYS A 91 10.05 -8.95 5.55
C LYS A 91 9.71 -10.14 6.45
N ARG A 92 9.27 -9.89 7.69
CA ARG A 92 8.88 -10.94 8.65
C ARG A 92 7.64 -11.70 8.18
N SER A 93 6.63 -11.01 7.65
CA SER A 93 5.43 -11.65 7.11
C SER A 93 5.75 -12.61 5.97
N LEU A 94 6.57 -12.19 5.00
CA LEU A 94 7.00 -13.05 3.89
C LEU A 94 7.82 -14.27 4.38
N LYS A 95 8.70 -14.08 5.37
CA LYS A 95 9.44 -15.19 5.98
C LYS A 95 8.54 -16.17 6.73
N ASN A 96 7.49 -15.68 7.36
CA ASN A 96 6.49 -16.49 8.07
C ASN A 96 5.38 -17.01 7.12
N LYS A 97 5.69 -17.09 5.81
CA LYS A 97 4.80 -17.65 4.77
C LYS A 97 3.44 -16.97 4.68
N LYS A 98 3.36 -15.66 4.99
CA LYS A 98 2.16 -14.86 4.80
C LYS A 98 2.25 -14.08 3.49
N HIS A 99 1.14 -14.02 2.75
CA HIS A 99 1.03 -13.14 1.60
C HIS A 99 1.06 -11.68 2.05
N VAL A 100 1.61 -10.80 1.21
CA VAL A 100 1.68 -9.37 1.52
C VAL A 100 1.08 -8.55 0.40
N ILE A 101 0.29 -7.55 0.78
CA ILE A 101 -0.19 -6.48 -0.09
C ILE A 101 0.33 -5.17 0.48
N THR A 102 1.03 -4.35 -0.32
CA THR A 102 1.55 -3.06 0.13
C THR A 102 1.20 -1.92 -0.83
N ALA A 103 0.87 -0.75 -0.27
CA ALA A 103 0.72 0.50 -1.00
C ALA A 103 1.94 1.41 -0.86
N ASN A 104 3.04 0.89 -0.34
CA ASN A 104 4.22 1.66 0.07
C ASN A 104 5.24 1.80 -1.06
N LYS A 105 5.16 2.90 -1.80
CA LYS A 105 6.08 3.21 -2.91
C LYS A 105 7.55 3.22 -2.49
N ALA A 106 7.84 3.88 -1.35
CA ALA A 106 9.21 4.01 -0.87
C ALA A 106 9.82 2.66 -0.48
N LEU A 107 9.04 1.78 0.14
CA LEU A 107 9.45 0.43 0.46
C LEU A 107 9.80 -0.38 -0.80
N MET A 108 8.91 -0.34 -1.79
CA MET A 108 9.11 -1.08 -3.04
C MET A 108 10.28 -0.54 -3.85
N ALA A 109 10.48 0.78 -3.89
CA ALA A 109 11.62 1.40 -4.57
C ALA A 109 12.96 0.99 -3.95
N MET A 110 13.05 0.90 -2.62
CA MET A 110 14.31 0.62 -1.91
C MET A 110 14.58 -0.87 -1.71
N HIS A 111 13.55 -1.67 -1.50
CA HIS A 111 13.67 -3.07 -1.06
C HIS A 111 12.86 -4.06 -1.89
N GLY A 112 12.22 -3.62 -2.99
CA GLY A 112 11.33 -4.45 -3.78
C GLY A 112 11.97 -5.74 -4.27
N ASN A 113 13.20 -5.68 -4.80
CA ASN A 113 13.94 -6.85 -5.29
C ASN A 113 14.26 -7.85 -4.17
N GLU A 114 14.69 -7.37 -3.00
CA GLU A 114 14.96 -8.22 -1.84
C GLU A 114 13.68 -8.92 -1.37
N LEU A 115 12.61 -8.15 -1.20
CA LEU A 115 11.33 -8.66 -0.72
C LEU A 115 10.69 -9.64 -1.70
N ALA A 116 10.84 -9.41 -3.02
CA ALA A 116 10.37 -10.34 -4.04
C ALA A 116 11.09 -11.70 -3.95
N LYS A 117 12.42 -11.70 -3.81
CA LYS A 117 13.20 -12.94 -3.61
C LYS A 117 12.77 -13.71 -2.35
N ILE A 118 12.45 -12.99 -1.27
CA ILE A 118 11.95 -13.62 -0.04
C ILE A 118 10.56 -14.24 -0.28
N ALA A 119 9.69 -13.54 -1.00
CA ALA A 119 8.35 -14.03 -1.34
C ALA A 119 8.44 -15.32 -2.19
N GLU A 120 9.25 -15.32 -3.24
CA GLU A 120 9.49 -16.48 -4.10
C GLU A 120 10.02 -17.68 -3.30
N LYS A 121 11.06 -17.46 -2.48
CA LYS A 121 11.66 -18.54 -1.65
C LYS A 121 10.65 -19.19 -0.70
N ASN A 122 9.66 -18.45 -0.23
CA ASN A 122 8.64 -18.93 0.72
C ASN A 122 7.32 -19.30 0.06
N ASN A 123 7.23 -19.27 -1.28
CA ASN A 123 6.01 -19.56 -2.07
C ASN A 123 4.80 -18.70 -1.66
N VAL A 124 5.03 -17.41 -1.39
CA VAL A 124 3.98 -16.44 -1.07
C VAL A 124 3.99 -15.27 -2.04
N SER A 125 2.86 -14.56 -2.13
CA SER A 125 2.70 -13.43 -3.03
C SER A 125 3.08 -12.12 -2.34
N LEU A 126 3.83 -11.28 -3.04
CA LEU A 126 4.02 -9.85 -2.73
C LEU A 126 3.31 -9.02 -3.80
N ASN A 127 2.19 -8.39 -3.43
CA ASN A 127 1.38 -7.57 -4.31
C ASN A 127 1.54 -6.09 -3.96
N TYR A 128 1.89 -5.28 -4.97
CA TYR A 128 2.24 -3.86 -4.79
C TYR A 128 1.62 -2.95 -5.86
N GLU A 129 0.51 -3.35 -6.46
CA GLU A 129 -0.22 -2.57 -7.46
C GLU A 129 -0.53 -1.14 -6.98
N ALA A 130 -1.05 -1.01 -5.76
CA ALA A 130 -1.37 0.28 -5.15
C ALA A 130 -0.11 1.14 -4.84
N ALA A 131 1.07 0.54 -4.82
CA ALA A 131 2.33 1.25 -4.60
C ALA A 131 2.87 1.92 -5.87
N ILE A 132 2.45 1.52 -7.07
CA ILE A 132 3.03 2.00 -8.33
C ILE A 132 2.13 3.02 -9.01
N ALA A 133 0.93 2.63 -9.36
CA ALA A 133 0.01 3.49 -10.10
C ALA A 133 -1.41 3.28 -9.57
N GLY A 134 -1.75 3.91 -8.43
CA GLY A 134 -3.03 3.71 -7.75
C GLY A 134 -4.22 3.81 -8.69
N GLY A 135 -5.03 2.75 -8.75
CA GLY A 135 -6.19 2.65 -9.63
C GLY A 135 -5.90 2.16 -11.05
N ILE A 136 -4.63 2.05 -11.48
CA ILE A 136 -4.25 1.56 -12.81
C ILE A 136 -3.57 0.19 -12.66
N PRO A 137 -4.11 -0.90 -13.22
CA PRO A 137 -3.59 -2.26 -13.01
C PRO A 137 -2.36 -2.55 -13.91
N ILE A 138 -1.34 -1.69 -13.87
CA ILE A 138 -0.18 -1.78 -14.76
C ILE A 138 0.77 -2.92 -14.38
N VAL A 139 0.99 -3.16 -13.07
CA VAL A 139 1.87 -4.24 -12.62
C VAL A 139 1.28 -5.59 -13.01
N LYS A 140 -0.03 -5.76 -12.81
CA LYS A 140 -0.75 -6.97 -13.20
C LYS A 140 -0.70 -7.16 -14.72
N ALA A 141 -0.95 -6.11 -15.50
CA ALA A 141 -0.88 -6.17 -16.96
C ALA A 141 0.51 -6.62 -17.44
N VAL A 142 1.58 -6.04 -16.91
CA VAL A 142 2.95 -6.41 -17.30
C VAL A 142 3.30 -7.82 -16.85
N ARG A 143 2.99 -8.19 -15.61
CA ARG A 143 3.40 -9.46 -15.01
C ARG A 143 2.59 -10.66 -15.51
N GLU A 144 1.31 -10.48 -15.76
CA GLU A 144 0.38 -11.58 -16.10
C GLU A 144 0.02 -11.57 -17.59
N ASN A 145 -0.50 -10.44 -18.12
CA ASN A 145 -1.03 -10.39 -19.49
C ASN A 145 0.10 -10.30 -20.54
N LEU A 146 1.19 -9.59 -20.22
CA LEU A 146 2.31 -9.38 -21.14
C LEU A 146 3.53 -10.25 -20.82
N ARG A 147 3.35 -11.30 -20.03
CA ARG A 147 4.42 -12.15 -19.53
C ARG A 147 5.33 -12.73 -20.61
N PHE A 148 4.78 -13.08 -21.76
CA PHE A 148 5.52 -13.65 -22.88
C PHE A 148 6.01 -12.62 -23.90
N ASN A 149 5.71 -11.32 -23.67
CA ASN A 149 6.12 -10.24 -24.57
C ASN A 149 7.43 -9.63 -24.12
N LYS A 150 8.32 -9.33 -25.06
CA LYS A 150 9.54 -8.57 -24.81
C LYS A 150 9.21 -7.06 -24.76
N ILE A 151 9.04 -6.51 -23.58
CA ILE A 151 8.80 -5.09 -23.38
C ILE A 151 10.10 -4.33 -23.62
N LYS A 152 10.15 -3.48 -24.64
CA LYS A 152 11.34 -2.67 -24.97
C LYS A 152 11.40 -1.37 -24.19
N LYS A 153 10.25 -0.71 -24.01
CA LYS A 153 10.15 0.61 -23.34
C LYS A 153 8.78 0.76 -22.67
N ILE A 154 8.75 1.51 -21.56
CA ILE A 154 7.54 1.92 -20.86
C ILE A 154 7.59 3.45 -20.73
N TYR A 155 6.51 4.10 -21.12
CA TYR A 155 6.32 5.54 -20.97
C TYR A 155 5.10 5.80 -20.09
N GLY A 156 5.18 6.83 -19.23
CA GLY A 156 4.04 7.19 -18.41
C GLY A 156 4.31 8.37 -17.48
N ILE A 157 3.24 8.93 -16.93
CA ILE A 157 3.29 9.95 -15.90
C ILE A 157 3.15 9.24 -14.55
N LEU A 158 4.27 8.98 -13.89
CA LEU A 158 4.32 8.14 -12.68
C LEU A 158 4.07 8.91 -11.38
N ASN A 159 4.07 10.25 -11.42
CA ASN A 159 3.90 11.10 -10.25
C ASN A 159 2.93 12.25 -10.51
N GLY A 160 1.74 12.19 -9.90
CA GLY A 160 0.72 13.23 -10.07
C GLY A 160 1.14 14.60 -9.52
N THR A 161 1.93 14.65 -8.44
CA THR A 161 2.42 15.90 -7.86
C THR A 161 3.37 16.63 -8.81
N CYS A 162 4.35 15.92 -9.37
CA CYS A 162 5.27 16.51 -10.36
C CYS A 162 4.52 16.95 -11.61
N ASN A 163 3.62 16.12 -12.11
CA ASN A 163 2.81 16.48 -13.28
C ASN A 163 1.98 17.74 -13.03
N TYR A 164 1.32 17.86 -11.87
CA TYR A 164 0.58 19.07 -11.50
C TYR A 164 1.46 20.31 -11.47
N ILE A 165 2.63 20.22 -10.80
CA ILE A 165 3.56 21.34 -10.68
C ILE A 165 4.07 21.77 -12.06
N LEU A 166 4.57 20.82 -12.86
CA LEU A 166 5.10 21.09 -14.19
C LEU A 166 4.03 21.69 -15.11
N THR A 167 2.81 21.15 -15.11
CA THR A 167 1.69 21.69 -15.87
C THR A 167 1.35 23.12 -15.45
N LYS A 168 1.44 23.44 -14.15
CA LYS A 168 1.19 24.81 -13.67
C LYS A 168 2.31 25.76 -14.02
N MET A 169 3.56 25.33 -13.98
CA MET A 169 4.70 26.13 -14.41
C MET A 169 4.62 26.45 -15.89
N ASP A 170 4.29 25.48 -16.73
CA ASP A 170 4.12 25.65 -18.16
C ASP A 170 3.03 26.65 -18.53
N ARG A 171 1.90 26.63 -17.82
CA ARG A 171 0.74 27.49 -18.11
C ARG A 171 0.80 28.90 -17.50
N ASN A 172 1.50 29.11 -16.37
CA ASN A 172 1.33 30.31 -15.55
C ASN A 172 2.65 30.95 -15.09
N LEU A 173 3.78 30.64 -15.67
CA LEU A 173 5.11 31.24 -15.42
C LEU A 173 5.54 31.34 -13.93
N GLY A 174 4.93 30.58 -13.03
CA GLY A 174 5.32 30.52 -11.63
C GLY A 174 6.46 29.53 -11.37
N ASP A 175 7.12 29.67 -10.21
CA ASP A 175 8.23 28.81 -9.85
C ASP A 175 7.78 27.48 -9.20
N PHE A 176 8.67 26.50 -9.18
CA PHE A 176 8.45 25.19 -8.57
C PHE A 176 8.08 25.27 -7.10
N LYS A 177 8.75 26.16 -6.33
CA LYS A 177 8.53 26.29 -4.88
C LYS A 177 7.12 26.79 -4.57
N MET A 178 6.64 27.76 -5.35
CA MET A 178 5.30 28.32 -5.23
C MET A 178 4.23 27.25 -5.45
N TYR A 179 4.30 26.52 -6.57
CA TYR A 179 3.32 25.46 -6.88
C TYR A 179 3.40 24.27 -5.95
N LEU A 180 4.58 23.96 -5.45
CA LEU A 180 4.77 22.95 -4.40
C LEU A 180 4.07 23.36 -3.10
N ALA A 181 4.20 24.61 -2.67
CA ALA A 181 3.54 25.11 -1.47
C ALA A 181 2.00 25.09 -1.61
N MET A 182 1.49 25.48 -2.78
CA MET A 182 0.06 25.40 -3.10
C MET A 182 -0.46 23.96 -3.06
N HIS A 183 0.30 23.02 -3.61
CA HIS A 183 -0.07 21.60 -3.63
C HIS A 183 -0.07 20.97 -2.23
N LYS A 184 0.87 21.37 -1.37
CA LYS A 184 0.91 21.00 0.06
C LYS A 184 -0.35 21.45 0.80
N ARG A 185 -0.79 22.71 0.60
CA ARG A 185 -2.00 23.25 1.24
C ARG A 185 -3.27 22.49 0.86
N LYS A 186 -3.33 21.91 -0.34
CA LYS A 186 -4.45 21.10 -0.81
C LYS A 186 -4.46 19.66 -0.26
N GLY A 187 -3.51 19.28 0.59
CA GLY A 187 -3.41 17.93 1.16
C GLY A 187 -3.09 16.83 0.15
N LEU A 188 -2.67 17.18 -1.06
CA LEU A 188 -2.43 16.25 -2.18
C LEU A 188 -0.96 15.80 -2.27
N LEU A 189 -0.13 16.15 -1.27
CA LEU A 189 1.30 15.85 -1.30
C LEU A 189 1.56 14.36 -1.05
N ASN A 190 2.03 13.67 -2.06
CA ASN A 190 2.62 12.35 -1.87
C ASN A 190 3.98 12.48 -1.15
N LEU A 191 4.22 11.63 -0.14
CA LEU A 191 5.43 11.59 0.70
C LEU A 191 6.77 11.35 -0.06
N ILE A 192 6.75 11.26 -1.39
CA ILE A 192 7.92 11.01 -2.25
C ILE A 192 8.75 12.26 -2.52
N LEU A 193 8.19 13.45 -2.29
CA LEU A 193 8.89 14.71 -2.62
C LEU A 193 10.23 14.92 -1.90
N PRO A 194 10.45 14.47 -0.66
CA PRO A 194 11.77 14.57 -0.01
C PRO A 194 12.88 13.78 -0.72
N LEU A 195 12.52 12.76 -1.52
CA LEU A 195 13.48 11.97 -2.28
C LEU A 195 13.89 12.66 -3.60
N ILE A 196 12.99 13.44 -4.20
CA ILE A 196 13.26 14.17 -5.46
C ILE A 196 14.10 15.42 -5.21
N LEU A 197 13.99 16.04 -4.02
CA LEU A 197 14.70 17.27 -3.67
C LEU A 197 16.09 17.04 -3.05
N LYS A 198 16.51 15.79 -2.87
CA LYS A 198 17.84 15.40 -2.35
C LYS A 198 18.78 14.81 -3.40
N GLY A 199 18.37 14.79 -4.65
CA GLY A 199 19.21 14.43 -5.81
C GLY A 199 19.92 15.59 -6.42
#